data_816eb3a88f8b3d2b13c7c2987cb9b885
#
_entry.id   816eb3a88f8b3d2b13c7c2987cb9b885
#
_cell.length_a   1.000
_cell.length_b   1.000
_cell.length_c   1.000
_cell.angle_alpha   90.00
_cell.angle_beta   90.00
_cell.angle_gamma   90.00
#
_symmetry.space_group_name_H-M   'P 1'
#
loop_
_entity.id
_entity.type
_entity.pdbx_description
1 polymer ?
#
loop_
_entity_poly.entity_id
_entity_poly.type
_entity_poly.pdbx_seq_one_letter_code
_entity_poly.pdbx_strand_id
1 'polypeptide(L)'
;MPARTIDLPVYVMKAELFKALGHPVRIRALELLVDGDQPVSALLEEIGVEASHLSQHLTVLRRAGVVAKSRQGNTVTYTLVDRSLATMLDAARAFLLGTLSRTNDALGANGESA
;
A
#
# COMPACT_ATOMS: atom_id res chain seq x y z
N MET A 1 1.34 -24.16 20.67
CA MET A 1 1.40 -23.25 20.91
C MET A 1 1.62 -22.26 20.05
N PRO A 2 1.01 -21.74 19.72
CA PRO A 2 0.98 -20.86 18.69
C PRO A 2 1.59 -19.56 18.91
N ALA A 3 1.84 -19.23 19.98
CA ALA A 3 2.20 -17.89 20.24
C ALA A 3 3.54 -17.47 19.80
N ARG A 4 4.26 -18.30 19.19
CA ARG A 4 5.54 -18.00 18.95
C ARG A 4 5.74 -17.16 17.85
N THR A 5 4.82 -16.85 17.00
CA THR A 5 5.04 -15.94 15.91
C THR A 5 5.45 -14.56 16.34
N ILE A 6 5.35 -14.26 17.64
CA ILE A 6 5.68 -12.94 18.10
C ILE A 6 7.11 -12.85 18.59
N ASP A 7 7.89 -13.86 18.32
CA ASP A 7 9.28 -13.83 18.74
C ASP A 7 10.17 -12.94 17.87
N LEU A 8 9.69 -12.51 16.71
CA LEU A 8 10.50 -11.66 15.86
C LEU A 8 10.56 -10.24 16.41
N PRO A 9 11.73 -9.61 16.36
CA PRO A 9 11.83 -8.20 16.72
C PRO A 9 10.95 -7.34 15.83
N VAL A 10 10.45 -6.24 16.37
CA VAL A 10 9.54 -5.37 15.63
C VAL A 10 10.18 -4.82 14.36
N TYR A 11 11.49 -4.52 14.39
CA TYR A 11 12.12 -4.00 13.18
C TYR A 11 12.14 -5.02 12.04
N VAL A 12 12.21 -6.30 12.36
CA VAL A 12 12.12 -7.33 11.33
C VAL A 12 10.70 -7.38 10.76
N MET A 13 9.71 -7.28 11.64
CA MET A 13 8.31 -7.25 11.21
C MET A 13 8.01 -6.04 10.34
N LYS A 14 8.58 -4.88 10.68
CA LYS A 14 8.43 -3.68 9.86
C LYS A 14 9.02 -3.88 8.47
N ALA A 15 10.20 -4.50 8.40
CA ALA A 15 10.84 -4.75 7.12
C ALA A 15 9.98 -5.66 6.24
N GLU A 16 9.40 -6.70 6.82
CA GLU A 16 8.52 -7.59 6.09
C GLU A 16 7.26 -6.87 5.62
N LEU A 17 6.72 -5.98 6.45
CA LEU A 17 5.58 -5.17 6.07
C LEU A 17 5.90 -4.30 4.86
N PHE A 18 7.00 -3.53 4.92
CA PHE A 18 7.38 -2.66 3.82
C PHE A 18 7.67 -3.44 2.54
N LYS A 19 8.23 -4.63 2.68
CA LYS A 19 8.45 -5.50 1.55
C LYS A 19 7.13 -5.91 0.89
N ALA A 20 6.13 -6.23 1.71
CA ALA A 20 4.81 -6.58 1.19
C ALA A 20 4.13 -5.41 0.51
N LEU A 21 4.38 -4.18 0.95
CA LEU A 21 3.78 -2.99 0.35
C LEU A 21 4.52 -2.53 -0.90
N GLY A 22 5.77 -2.96 -1.08
CA GLY A 22 6.67 -2.35 -2.04
C GLY A 22 6.47 -2.71 -3.50
N HIS A 23 5.30 -2.45 -4.03
CA HIS A 23 5.03 -2.62 -5.46
C HIS A 23 3.94 -1.61 -5.86
N PRO A 24 4.10 -0.94 -7.00
CA PRO A 24 3.12 0.09 -7.40
C PRO A 24 1.67 -0.38 -7.41
N VAL A 25 1.42 -1.58 -7.89
CA VAL A 25 0.05 -2.12 -7.93
C VAL A 25 -0.50 -2.28 -6.51
N ARG A 26 0.34 -2.77 -5.59
CA ARG A 26 -0.10 -2.97 -4.20
C ARG A 26 -0.37 -1.65 -3.50
N ILE A 27 0.51 -0.67 -3.69
CA ILE A 27 0.29 0.66 -3.12
C ILE A 27 -0.99 1.27 -3.68
N ARG A 28 -1.19 1.17 -5.00
CA ARG A 28 -2.40 1.73 -5.60
C ARG A 28 -3.67 1.06 -5.09
N ALA A 29 -3.64 -0.26 -4.93
CA ALA A 29 -4.79 -0.98 -4.37
C ALA A 29 -5.10 -0.48 -2.96
N LEU A 30 -4.08 -0.31 -2.12
CA LEU A 30 -4.28 0.18 -0.77
C LEU A 30 -4.85 1.60 -0.76
N GLU A 31 -4.36 2.47 -1.63
CA GLU A 31 -4.89 3.83 -1.73
C GLU A 31 -6.38 3.83 -2.07
N LEU A 32 -6.78 2.95 -2.98
CA LEU A 32 -8.19 2.83 -3.34
C LEU A 32 -9.03 2.33 -2.16
N LEU A 33 -8.47 1.43 -1.36
CA LEU A 33 -9.16 0.89 -0.19
C LEU A 33 -9.24 1.88 0.97
N VAL A 34 -8.36 2.87 1.00
CA VAL A 34 -8.45 3.92 2.03
C VAL A 34 -9.80 4.64 1.95
N ASP A 35 -10.34 4.80 0.76
CA ASP A 35 -11.60 5.49 0.55
C ASP A 35 -12.82 4.61 0.84
N GLY A 36 -12.62 3.34 1.06
CA GLY A 36 -13.71 2.42 1.40
C GLY A 36 -13.47 1.04 0.81
N ASP A 37 -14.30 0.10 1.22
CA ASP A 37 -14.24 -1.26 0.72
C ASP A 37 -14.48 -1.28 -0.78
N GLN A 38 -13.79 -2.15 -1.49
CA GLN A 38 -13.88 -2.21 -2.95
C GLN A 38 -14.06 -3.64 -3.43
N PRO A 39 -14.98 -3.87 -4.37
CA PRO A 39 -15.03 -5.16 -5.04
C PRO A 39 -13.80 -5.29 -5.95
N VAL A 40 -13.36 -6.52 -6.17
CA VAL A 40 -12.19 -6.77 -7.01
C VAL A 40 -12.38 -6.16 -8.40
N SER A 41 -13.61 -6.20 -8.93
CA SER A 41 -13.89 -5.64 -10.25
C SER A 41 -13.58 -4.15 -10.32
N ALA A 42 -13.87 -3.41 -9.25
CA ALA A 42 -13.57 -1.98 -9.21
C ALA A 42 -12.07 -1.72 -9.12
N LEU A 43 -11.36 -2.52 -8.32
CA LEU A 43 -9.90 -2.41 -8.24
C LEU A 43 -9.27 -2.71 -9.59
N LEU A 44 -9.75 -3.72 -10.28
CA LEU A 44 -9.23 -4.12 -11.56
C LEU A 44 -9.42 -3.01 -12.60
N GLU A 45 -10.59 -2.39 -12.61
CA GLU A 45 -10.89 -1.32 -13.54
C GLU A 45 -9.99 -0.11 -13.30
N GLU A 46 -9.81 0.26 -12.03
CA GLU A 46 -8.98 1.42 -11.68
C GLU A 46 -7.50 1.21 -11.91
N ILE A 47 -7.01 0.01 -11.61
CA ILE A 47 -5.57 -0.25 -11.69
C ILE A 47 -5.13 -0.60 -13.11
N GLY A 48 -6.01 -1.31 -13.85
CA GLY A 48 -5.74 -1.57 -15.26
C GLY A 48 -4.71 -2.66 -15.56
N VAL A 49 -4.54 -3.61 -14.66
CA VAL A 49 -3.66 -4.77 -14.90
C VAL A 49 -4.50 -6.00 -15.16
N GLU A 50 -3.86 -7.09 -15.57
CA GLU A 50 -4.56 -8.34 -15.78
C GLU A 50 -5.09 -8.89 -14.47
N ALA A 51 -6.24 -9.58 -14.53
CA ALA A 51 -6.90 -10.09 -13.32
C ALA A 51 -5.99 -11.02 -12.50
N SER A 52 -5.22 -11.85 -13.19
CA SER A 52 -4.30 -12.78 -12.49
C SER A 52 -3.20 -12.04 -11.74
N HIS A 53 -2.70 -10.95 -12.33
CA HIS A 53 -1.66 -10.13 -11.67
C HIS A 53 -2.23 -9.44 -10.44
N LEU A 54 -3.42 -8.86 -10.56
CA LEU A 54 -4.06 -8.21 -9.42
C LEU A 54 -4.31 -9.23 -8.31
N SER A 55 -4.80 -10.40 -8.66
CA SER A 55 -5.06 -11.46 -7.69
C SER A 55 -3.81 -11.84 -6.90
N GLN A 56 -2.65 -11.94 -7.58
CA GLN A 56 -1.40 -12.24 -6.92
C GLN A 56 -1.00 -11.14 -5.95
N HIS A 57 -1.13 -9.88 -6.35
CA HIS A 57 -0.81 -8.75 -5.49
C HIS A 57 -1.73 -8.66 -4.28
N LEU A 58 -3.02 -8.87 -4.48
CA LEU A 58 -3.97 -8.86 -3.38
C LEU A 58 -3.71 -10.01 -2.40
N THR A 59 -3.27 -11.16 -2.91
CA THR A 59 -2.90 -12.28 -2.05
C THR A 59 -1.70 -11.94 -1.17
N VAL A 60 -0.69 -11.25 -1.72
CA VAL A 60 0.46 -10.82 -0.93
C VAL A 60 0.01 -9.89 0.19
N LEU A 61 -0.84 -8.90 -0.13
CA LEU A 61 -1.35 -7.96 0.87
C LEU A 61 -2.20 -8.68 1.93
N ARG A 62 -3.01 -9.64 1.53
CA ARG A 62 -3.84 -10.38 2.46
C ARG A 62 -3.00 -11.24 3.41
N ARG A 63 -1.98 -11.91 2.88
CA ARG A 63 -1.08 -12.71 3.70
C ARG A 63 -0.27 -11.86 4.66
N ALA A 64 0.03 -10.62 4.28
CA ALA A 64 0.70 -9.69 5.17
C ALA A 64 -0.23 -9.10 6.22
N GLY A 65 -1.53 -9.36 6.13
CA GLY A 65 -2.49 -8.90 7.12
C GLY A 65 -2.94 -7.47 6.96
N VAL A 66 -2.66 -6.83 5.84
CA VAL A 66 -3.03 -5.42 5.65
C VAL A 66 -4.40 -5.25 4.99
N VAL A 67 -4.91 -6.28 4.33
CA VAL A 67 -6.25 -6.26 3.78
C VAL A 67 -6.98 -7.55 4.15
N ALA A 68 -8.30 -7.48 4.18
CA ALA A 68 -9.16 -8.64 4.39
C ALA A 68 -10.03 -8.82 3.16
N LYS A 69 -10.46 -10.05 2.95
CA LYS A 69 -11.25 -10.41 1.79
C LYS A 69 -12.56 -11.01 2.27
N SER A 70 -13.66 -10.61 1.68
CA SER A 70 -14.96 -11.20 1.97
C SER A 70 -15.67 -11.52 0.67
N ARG A 71 -16.59 -12.46 0.73
CA ARG A 71 -17.34 -12.86 -0.44
C ARG A 71 -18.83 -12.85 -0.11
N GLN A 72 -19.61 -12.22 -0.98
CA GLN A 72 -21.06 -12.24 -0.88
C GLN A 72 -21.57 -12.62 -2.25
N GLY A 73 -22.11 -13.82 -2.36
CA GLY A 73 -22.53 -14.37 -3.65
C GLY A 73 -21.33 -14.51 -4.57
N ASN A 74 -21.37 -13.86 -5.71
CA ASN A 74 -20.27 -13.90 -6.66
C ASN A 74 -19.31 -12.70 -6.51
N THR A 75 -19.56 -11.85 -5.55
CA THR A 75 -18.76 -10.64 -5.37
C THR A 75 -17.70 -10.84 -4.30
N VAL A 76 -16.44 -10.57 -4.66
CA VAL A 76 -15.34 -10.60 -3.73
C VAL A 76 -14.95 -9.15 -3.45
N THR A 77 -14.95 -8.79 -2.17
CA THR A 77 -14.68 -7.43 -1.72
C THR A 77 -13.45 -7.40 -0.83
N TYR A 78 -12.61 -6.40 -0.99
CA TYR A 78 -11.44 -6.21 -0.14
C TYR A 78 -11.63 -4.99 0.76
N THR A 79 -11.05 -5.05 1.94
CA THR A 79 -11.18 -4.05 3.00
C THR A 79 -9.81 -3.81 3.62
N LEU A 80 -9.52 -2.56 3.94
CA LEU A 80 -8.31 -2.23 4.69
C LEU A 80 -8.49 -2.70 6.13
N VAL A 81 -7.53 -3.44 6.67
CA VAL A 81 -7.65 -4.00 8.01
C VAL A 81 -7.54 -2.94 9.10
N ASP A 82 -6.66 -1.97 8.93
CA ASP A 82 -6.41 -0.98 9.97
C ASP A 82 -6.17 0.39 9.35
N ARG A 83 -6.82 1.40 9.90
CA ARG A 83 -6.71 2.76 9.38
C ARG A 83 -5.32 3.36 9.51
N SER A 84 -4.47 2.80 10.37
CA SER A 84 -3.08 3.26 10.47
C SER A 84 -2.31 3.11 9.16
N LEU A 85 -2.76 2.19 8.29
CA LEU A 85 -2.16 2.05 6.97
C LEU A 85 -2.41 3.30 6.13
N ALA A 86 -3.58 3.93 6.26
CA ALA A 86 -3.87 5.18 5.55
C ALA A 86 -2.91 6.28 6.03
N THR A 87 -2.68 6.36 7.33
CA THR A 87 -1.75 7.34 7.90
C THR A 87 -0.33 7.12 7.37
N MET A 88 0.08 5.86 7.28
CA MET A 88 1.41 5.54 6.78
C MET A 88 1.58 5.94 5.31
N LEU A 89 0.57 5.68 4.48
CA LEU A 89 0.60 6.06 3.08
C LEU A 89 0.62 7.58 2.92
N ASP A 90 -0.15 8.28 3.73
CA ASP A 90 -0.16 9.74 3.73
C ASP A 90 1.20 10.31 4.14
N ALA A 91 1.83 9.71 5.14
CA ALA A 91 3.15 10.15 5.59
C ALA A 91 4.20 9.93 4.49
N ALA A 92 4.11 8.81 3.78
CA ALA A 92 5.01 8.55 2.65
C ALA A 92 4.82 9.58 1.55
N ARG A 93 3.56 9.91 1.24
CA ARG A 93 3.26 10.93 0.25
C ARG A 93 3.82 12.29 0.67
N ALA A 94 3.59 12.68 1.92
CA ALA A 94 4.09 13.97 2.43
C ALA A 94 5.61 14.04 2.35
N PHE A 95 6.29 12.95 2.70
CA PHE A 95 7.75 12.90 2.60
C PHE A 95 8.21 13.09 1.15
N LEU A 96 7.58 12.39 0.22
CA LEU A 96 7.95 12.45 -1.20
C LEU A 96 7.70 13.83 -1.78
N LEU A 97 6.56 14.44 -1.47
CA LEU A 97 6.26 15.80 -1.94
C LEU A 97 7.23 16.81 -1.35
N GLY A 98 7.61 16.64 -0.07
CA GLY A 98 8.61 17.46 0.57
C GLY A 98 9.97 17.30 -0.08
N THR A 99 10.33 16.07 -0.45
CA THR A 99 11.60 15.80 -1.14
C THR A 99 11.64 16.48 -2.50
N LEU A 100 10.55 16.41 -3.25
CA LEU A 100 10.47 17.08 -4.54
C LEU A 100 10.59 18.59 -4.39
N SER A 101 9.93 19.16 -3.40
CA SER A 101 10.02 20.59 -3.13
C SER A 101 11.47 21.02 -2.78
N ARG A 102 12.13 20.25 -1.93
CA ARG A 102 13.52 20.52 -1.56
C ARG A 102 14.45 20.44 -2.76
N THR A 103 14.24 19.45 -3.64
CA THR A 103 15.04 19.29 -4.83
C THR A 103 14.84 20.45 -5.78
N ASN A 104 13.59 20.87 -5.98
CA ASN A 104 13.28 22.00 -6.84
C ASN A 104 13.88 23.28 -6.28
N ASP A 105 13.83 23.51 -4.97
CA ASP A 105 14.42 24.68 -4.35
C ASP A 105 15.94 24.69 -4.54
N ALA A 106 16.59 23.55 -4.38
CA ALA A 106 18.03 23.45 -4.58
C ALA A 106 18.42 23.74 -6.02
N LEU A 107 17.65 23.19 -6.97
CA LEU A 107 17.91 23.44 -8.39
C LEU A 107 17.64 24.91 -8.75
N GLY A 108 16.61 25.50 -8.17
CA GLY A 108 16.31 26.90 -8.38
C GLY A 108 17.40 27.81 -7.84
N ALA A 109 17.91 27.51 -6.65
CA ALA A 109 18.98 28.27 -6.07
C ALA A 109 20.26 28.19 -6.92
N ASN A 110 20.57 26.99 -7.41
CA ASN A 110 21.73 26.81 -8.27
C ASN A 110 21.56 27.56 -9.60
N GLY A 111 20.35 27.55 -10.13
CA GLY A 111 20.06 28.29 -11.35
C GLY A 111 20.20 29.78 -11.18
N GLU A 112 19.79 30.28 -10.03
CA GLU A 112 19.89 31.69 -9.74
C GLU A 112 21.32 32.15 -9.57
N SER A 113 22.16 31.27 -9.03
CA SER A 113 23.54 31.64 -8.82
C SER A 113 24.36 31.55 -10.10
N ALA A 114 23.81 30.94 -11.12
CA ALA A 114 24.49 30.89 -12.40
C ALA A 114 24.29 32.16 -13.17
#